data_0defb7a21584ad3e8a4320e19685d0c5
#
_entry.id   0defb7a21584ad3e8a4320e19685d0c5
#
_cell.length_a   1.000
_cell.length_b   1.000
_cell.length_c   1.000
_cell.angle_alpha   90.00
_cell.angle_beta   90.00
_cell.angle_gamma   90.00
#
_symmetry.space_group_name_H-M   'P 1'
#
loop_
_entity.id
_entity.type
_entity.pdbx_description
1 polymer ?
#
loop_
_entity_poly.entity_id
_entity_poly.type
_entity_poly.pdbx_seq_one_letter_code
_entity_poly.pdbx_strand_id
1 'polypeptide(L)'
;MKKLLILALVLFASVAFVAAEDMTFKGWVSDEACAKDFAKAGNAEHKGCATGCLSRGGGVALVSESGFHLLDITNEKAIENLGMEVTVMGTLDEATNTIKVTSIAASK
;
A
#
# COMPACT_ATOMS: atom_id res chain seq x y z
N MET A 1 -22.06 35.25 22.02
CA MET A 1 -21.00 35.47 21.08
C MET A 1 -19.80 34.60 21.35
N LYS A 2 -19.31 34.58 22.58
CA LYS A 2 -18.14 33.73 22.91
C LYS A 2 -18.42 32.24 22.73
N LYS A 3 -19.65 31.82 22.93
CA LYS A 3 -20.04 30.42 22.75
C LYS A 3 -19.93 29.93 21.31
N LEU A 4 -20.13 30.81 20.36
CA LEU A 4 -20.03 30.47 18.95
C LEU A 4 -18.62 30.14 18.53
N LEU A 5 -17.64 30.81 19.11
CA LEU A 5 -16.23 30.55 18.79
C LEU A 5 -15.80 29.17 19.27
N ILE A 6 -16.31 28.76 20.44
CA ILE A 6 -15.98 27.43 20.98
C ILE A 6 -16.54 26.33 20.12
N LEU A 7 -17.76 26.52 19.60
CA LEU A 7 -18.39 25.55 18.71
C LEU A 7 -17.61 25.36 17.41
N ALA A 8 -17.09 26.44 16.86
CA ALA A 8 -16.31 26.38 15.63
C ALA A 8 -15.04 25.55 15.83
N LEU A 9 -14.41 25.67 16.98
CA LEU A 9 -13.21 24.90 17.29
C LEU A 9 -13.49 23.40 17.39
N VAL A 10 -14.61 23.03 17.98
CA VAL A 10 -14.99 21.63 18.11
C VAL A 10 -15.24 21.01 16.74
N LEU A 11 -15.89 21.73 15.86
CA LEU A 11 -16.14 21.28 14.50
C LEU A 11 -14.85 21.04 13.72
N PHE A 12 -13.90 21.92 13.90
CA PHE A 12 -12.62 21.79 13.23
C PHE A 12 -11.87 20.53 13.65
N ALA A 13 -11.89 20.23 14.95
CA ALA A 13 -11.25 19.03 15.47
C ALA A 13 -11.90 17.75 14.92
N SER A 14 -13.22 17.75 14.73
CA SER A 14 -13.93 16.61 14.17
C SER A 14 -13.54 16.33 12.73
N VAL A 15 -13.36 17.37 11.92
CA VAL A 15 -12.97 17.22 10.53
C VAL A 15 -11.59 16.59 10.40
N ALA A 16 -10.66 16.97 11.26
CA ALA A 16 -9.30 16.42 11.21
C ALA A 16 -9.28 14.92 11.46
N PHE A 17 -10.25 14.38 12.19
CA PHE A 17 -10.32 12.96 12.50
C PHE A 17 -10.76 12.10 11.33
N VAL A 18 -11.51 12.65 10.40
CA VAL A 18 -12.08 11.90 9.27
C VAL A 18 -11.04 11.60 8.17
N ALA A 19 -9.89 12.24 8.22
CA ALA A 19 -8.89 12.15 7.16
C ALA A 19 -8.15 10.81 7.10
N ALA A 20 -8.33 9.92 8.07
CA ALA A 20 -7.56 8.67 8.18
C ALA A 20 -8.41 7.45 7.84
N GLU A 21 -9.01 7.42 6.66
CA GLU A 21 -9.81 6.29 6.22
C GLU A 21 -9.01 5.36 5.31
N ASP A 22 -9.32 4.06 5.39
CA ASP A 22 -8.72 3.07 4.51
C ASP A 22 -9.15 3.30 3.07
N MET A 23 -8.21 3.05 2.16
CA MET A 23 -8.45 3.11 0.73
C MET A 23 -8.21 1.74 0.13
N THR A 24 -8.63 1.56 -1.12
CA THR A 24 -8.46 0.30 -1.85
C THR A 24 -7.47 0.50 -2.98
N PHE A 25 -6.49 -0.40 -3.06
CA PHE A 25 -5.46 -0.36 -4.09
C PHE A 25 -5.39 -1.71 -4.78
N LYS A 26 -5.18 -1.70 -6.09
CA LYS A 26 -5.01 -2.93 -6.89
C LYS A 26 -3.66 -2.93 -7.56
N GLY A 27 -3.04 -4.08 -7.63
CA GLY A 27 -1.77 -4.21 -8.31
C GLY A 27 -1.11 -5.55 -8.05
N TRP A 28 0.18 -5.62 -8.34
CA TRP A 28 0.98 -6.82 -8.19
C TRP A 28 1.97 -6.62 -7.05
N VAL A 29 2.09 -7.63 -6.20
CA VAL A 29 3.11 -7.59 -5.15
C VAL A 29 4.46 -7.89 -5.78
N SER A 30 5.46 -7.07 -5.45
CA SER A 30 6.80 -7.21 -5.98
C SER A 30 7.82 -6.72 -4.96
N ASP A 31 9.09 -6.83 -5.32
CA ASP A 31 10.17 -6.26 -4.53
C ASP A 31 10.37 -4.79 -4.93
N GLU A 32 10.84 -3.99 -3.99
CA GLU A 32 11.06 -2.57 -4.20
C GLU A 32 12.07 -2.30 -5.32
N ALA A 33 13.08 -3.15 -5.45
CA ALA A 33 14.13 -2.95 -6.43
C ALA A 33 13.61 -2.95 -7.87
N CYS A 34 12.57 -3.71 -8.17
CA CYS A 34 12.00 -3.82 -9.52
C CYS A 34 10.71 -3.05 -9.67
N ALA A 35 10.22 -2.40 -8.63
CA ALA A 35 8.88 -1.78 -8.62
C ALA A 35 8.70 -0.67 -9.66
N LYS A 36 9.78 -0.05 -10.09
CA LYS A 36 9.71 1.04 -11.07
C LYS A 36 9.42 0.56 -12.49
N ASP A 37 9.59 -0.73 -12.75
CA ASP A 37 9.39 -1.30 -14.07
C ASP A 37 8.15 -2.19 -14.05
N PHE A 38 7.00 -1.63 -14.40
CA PHE A 38 5.75 -2.36 -14.38
C PHE A 38 5.76 -3.54 -15.36
N ALA A 39 6.36 -3.38 -16.52
CA ALA A 39 6.41 -4.45 -17.51
C ALA A 39 7.10 -5.70 -16.95
N LYS A 40 8.06 -5.49 -16.06
CA LYS A 40 8.79 -6.58 -15.43
C LYS A 40 8.10 -7.03 -14.14
N ALA A 41 7.74 -6.09 -13.27
CA ALA A 41 7.24 -6.40 -11.93
C ALA A 41 5.76 -6.76 -11.90
N GLY A 42 4.99 -6.29 -12.86
CA GLY A 42 3.54 -6.46 -12.87
C GLY A 42 3.07 -7.71 -13.61
N ASN A 43 3.71 -8.83 -13.38
CA ASN A 43 3.29 -10.09 -14.00
C ASN A 43 3.74 -11.28 -13.16
N ALA A 44 3.17 -12.45 -13.47
CA ALA A 44 3.41 -13.67 -12.70
C ALA A 44 4.83 -14.22 -12.88
N GLU A 45 5.48 -13.93 -13.99
CA GLU A 45 6.81 -14.46 -14.28
C GLU A 45 7.89 -13.87 -13.38
N HIS A 46 7.63 -12.70 -12.82
CA HIS A 46 8.57 -12.04 -11.92
C HIS A 46 8.64 -12.69 -10.53
N LYS A 47 7.75 -13.63 -10.25
CA LYS A 47 7.63 -14.24 -8.93
C LYS A 47 8.95 -14.82 -8.40
N GLY A 48 9.70 -15.51 -9.24
CA GLY A 48 10.96 -16.11 -8.81
C GLY A 48 11.99 -15.09 -8.37
N CYS A 49 12.15 -14.03 -9.16
CA CYS A 49 13.09 -12.97 -8.85
C CYS A 49 12.68 -12.21 -7.59
N ALA A 50 11.40 -11.87 -7.49
CA ALA A 50 10.87 -11.16 -6.32
C ALA A 50 11.00 -12.00 -5.05
N THR A 51 10.73 -13.31 -5.13
CA THR A 51 10.88 -14.20 -4.01
C THR A 51 12.31 -14.15 -3.45
N GLY A 52 13.31 -14.16 -4.34
CA GLY A 52 14.68 -14.05 -3.93
C GLY A 52 15.00 -12.76 -3.20
N CYS A 53 14.54 -11.64 -3.76
CA CYS A 53 14.76 -10.33 -3.15
C CYS A 53 14.09 -10.20 -1.78
N LEU A 54 12.83 -10.65 -1.68
CA LEU A 54 12.09 -10.55 -0.42
C LEU A 54 12.63 -11.50 0.65
N SER A 55 13.13 -12.67 0.23
CA SER A 55 13.74 -13.61 1.16
C SER A 55 15.02 -13.06 1.80
N ARG A 56 15.66 -12.11 1.12
CA ARG A 56 16.88 -11.46 1.64
C ARG A 56 16.54 -10.16 2.40
N GLY A 57 15.27 -9.92 2.68
CA GLY A 57 14.85 -8.75 3.44
C GLY A 57 14.62 -7.49 2.62
N GLY A 58 14.44 -7.61 1.31
CA GLY A 58 14.14 -6.47 0.46
C GLY A 58 12.78 -5.85 0.79
N GLY A 59 12.58 -4.60 0.41
CA GLY A 59 11.32 -3.90 0.61
C GLY A 59 10.21 -4.48 -0.26
N VAL A 60 8.97 -4.40 0.24
CA VAL A 60 7.79 -4.90 -0.45
C VAL A 60 7.07 -3.75 -1.14
N ALA A 61 6.64 -3.98 -2.38
CA ALA A 61 5.94 -2.95 -3.15
C ALA A 61 4.68 -3.51 -3.79
N LEU A 62 3.70 -2.63 -4.00
CA LEU A 62 2.52 -2.89 -4.81
C LEU A 62 2.67 -2.10 -6.11
N VAL A 63 2.67 -2.79 -7.22
CA VAL A 63 2.99 -2.21 -8.53
C VAL A 63 1.76 -2.19 -9.42
N SER A 64 1.51 -1.06 -10.08
CA SER A 64 0.44 -0.93 -11.07
C SER A 64 0.94 -0.10 -12.23
N GLU A 65 0.12 0.03 -13.27
CA GLU A 65 0.48 0.83 -14.44
C GLU A 65 0.75 2.29 -14.09
N SER A 66 0.09 2.80 -13.05
CA SER A 66 0.23 4.20 -12.64
C SER A 66 1.44 4.46 -11.74
N GLY A 67 2.12 3.40 -11.30
CA GLY A 67 3.28 3.54 -10.41
C GLY A 67 3.30 2.48 -9.33
N PHE A 68 3.98 2.78 -8.23
CA PHE A 68 4.06 1.82 -7.14
C PHE A 68 3.95 2.52 -5.79
N HIS A 69 3.57 1.73 -4.78
CA HIS A 69 3.61 2.13 -3.37
C HIS A 69 4.33 1.03 -2.61
N LEU A 70 5.04 1.42 -1.55
CA LEU A 70 5.60 0.44 -0.64
C LEU A 70 4.49 -0.13 0.24
N LEU A 71 4.65 -1.38 0.68
CA LEU A 71 3.66 -2.04 1.53
C LEU A 71 4.27 -2.34 2.90
N ASP A 72 3.55 -1.97 3.95
CA ASP A 72 3.93 -2.29 5.33
C ASP A 72 3.30 -3.62 5.71
N ILE A 73 3.90 -4.70 5.22
CA ILE A 73 3.54 -6.08 5.55
C ILE A 73 4.81 -6.90 5.71
N THR A 74 4.70 -8.07 6.31
CA THR A 74 5.85 -8.96 6.45
C THR A 74 6.27 -9.52 5.10
N ASN A 75 7.55 -9.83 4.96
CA ASN A 75 8.04 -10.41 3.71
C ASN A 75 7.42 -11.78 3.44
N GLU A 76 7.13 -12.55 4.49
CA GLU A 76 6.43 -13.83 4.34
C GLU A 76 5.05 -13.66 3.72
N LYS A 77 4.29 -12.68 4.21
CA LYS A 77 2.96 -12.38 3.67
C LYS A 77 3.04 -11.93 2.22
N ALA A 78 4.05 -11.12 1.90
CA ALA A 78 4.28 -10.66 0.55
C ALA A 78 4.58 -11.82 -0.40
N ILE A 79 5.43 -12.74 0.03
CA ILE A 79 5.81 -13.90 -0.80
C ILE A 79 4.61 -14.77 -1.12
N GLU A 80 3.68 -14.94 -0.17
CA GLU A 80 2.46 -15.71 -0.39
C GLU A 80 1.59 -15.12 -1.49
N ASN A 81 1.73 -13.84 -1.76
CA ASN A 81 0.90 -13.14 -2.73
C ASN A 81 1.63 -12.80 -4.03
N LEU A 82 2.85 -13.26 -4.21
CA LEU A 82 3.60 -13.01 -5.43
C LEU A 82 3.01 -13.76 -6.62
N GLY A 83 3.13 -13.16 -7.78
CA GLY A 83 2.72 -13.80 -9.02
C GLY A 83 1.25 -13.68 -9.34
N MET A 84 0.52 -12.84 -8.62
CA MET A 84 -0.90 -12.61 -8.87
C MET A 84 -1.28 -11.17 -8.56
N GLU A 85 -2.33 -10.71 -9.20
CA GLU A 85 -2.86 -9.40 -8.90
C GLU A 85 -3.62 -9.45 -7.57
N VAL A 86 -3.43 -8.43 -6.74
CA VAL A 86 -4.05 -8.39 -5.41
C VAL A 86 -4.83 -7.10 -5.22
N THR A 87 -5.76 -7.15 -4.27
CA THR A 87 -6.44 -5.96 -3.75
C THR A 87 -5.96 -5.73 -2.33
N VAL A 88 -5.45 -4.53 -2.09
CA VAL A 88 -4.93 -4.13 -0.79
C VAL A 88 -5.84 -3.05 -0.22
N MET A 89 -6.23 -3.20 1.03
CA MET A 89 -6.92 -2.15 1.76
C MET A 89 -6.00 -1.60 2.83
N GLY A 90 -5.93 -0.29 2.95
CA GLY A 90 -5.08 0.33 3.95
C GLY A 90 -5.01 1.83 3.80
N THR A 91 -4.14 2.45 4.57
CA THR A 91 -3.97 3.89 4.59
C THR A 91 -2.63 4.26 3.97
N LEU A 92 -2.65 5.19 3.02
CA LEU A 92 -1.43 5.64 2.35
C LEU A 92 -0.77 6.76 3.15
N ASP A 93 0.49 6.56 3.49
CA ASP A 93 1.34 7.61 4.03
C ASP A 93 2.09 8.24 2.85
N GLU A 94 1.66 9.42 2.44
CA GLU A 94 2.22 10.08 1.26
C GLU A 94 3.67 10.53 1.46
N ALA A 95 4.07 10.79 2.70
CA ALA A 95 5.43 11.23 2.99
C ALA A 95 6.45 10.14 2.66
N THR A 96 6.10 8.88 2.90
CA THR A 96 6.98 7.73 2.66
C THR A 96 6.53 6.87 1.48
N ASN A 97 5.41 7.22 0.85
CA ASN A 97 4.80 6.44 -0.22
C ASN A 97 4.55 4.98 0.20
N THR A 98 4.07 4.80 1.43
CA THR A 98 3.88 3.48 2.03
C THR A 98 2.42 3.28 2.41
N ILE A 99 1.85 2.13 2.05
CA ILE A 99 0.50 1.74 2.45
C ILE A 99 0.60 0.94 3.74
N LYS A 100 -0.09 1.43 4.76
CA LYS A 100 -0.27 0.68 6.00
C LYS A 100 -1.38 -0.32 5.77
N VAL A 101 -1.03 -1.57 5.57
CA VAL A 101 -1.97 -2.58 5.08
C VAL A 101 -2.89 -3.07 6.19
N THR A 102 -4.19 -2.99 5.95
CA THR A 102 -5.22 -3.56 6.81
C THR A 102 -5.58 -4.95 6.34
N SER A 103 -5.69 -5.15 5.02
CA SER A 103 -5.95 -6.47 4.46
C SER A 103 -5.38 -6.57 3.05
N ILE A 104 -5.07 -7.80 2.64
CA ILE A 104 -4.59 -8.10 1.30
C ILE A 104 -5.19 -9.41 0.86
N ALA A 105 -5.68 -9.45 -0.39
CA ALA A 105 -6.30 -10.64 -0.95
C ALA A 105 -6.09 -10.67 -2.46
N ALA A 106 -6.08 -11.87 -3.01
CA ALA A 106 -5.96 -12.02 -4.47
C ALA A 106 -7.17 -11.38 -5.15
N SER A 107 -6.91 -10.62 -6.21
CA SER A 107 -7.97 -10.05 -7.03
C SER A 107 -8.48 -11.09 -8.01
N LYS A 108 -9.74 -10.96 -8.35
CA LYS A 108 -10.34 -11.91 -9.30
C LYS A 108 -10.67 -11.26 -10.62
#